data_d01da01e458648c15c04e6e14eda406b
#
_entry.id   d01da01e458648c15c04e6e14eda406b
#
_cell.length_a   1.000
_cell.length_b   1.000
_cell.length_c   1.000
_cell.angle_alpha   90.00
_cell.angle_beta   90.00
_cell.angle_gamma   90.00
#
_symmetry.space_group_name_H-M   'P 1'
#
loop_
_entity.id
_entity.type
_entity.pdbx_description
1 polymer ?
#
loop_
_entity_poly.entity_id
_entity_poly.type
_entity_poly.pdbx_seq_one_letter_code
_entity_poly.pdbx_strand_id
1 'polypeptide(L)'
;MNDAVLTRDRILDAAEETLTRFGPAKTTVVDVARALGVSHGPVYRHFTSKAELRGAVTERWLARVNEPLAKIVAEKGPAPARLRRWFDTLIAIKRRKARAEPELFATYQAILAESREVIREHVDMLV
;
A
#
# COMPACT_ATOMS: atom_id res chain seq x y z
N MET A 1 -5.03 -8.60 30.02
CA MET A 1 -4.50 -7.31 29.59
C MET A 1 -3.50 -7.54 28.45
N ASN A 2 -3.62 -6.80 27.40
CA ASN A 2 -2.72 -6.97 26.26
C ASN A 2 -1.48 -6.10 26.45
N ASP A 3 -0.38 -6.74 26.82
CA ASP A 3 0.91 -6.06 27.02
C ASP A 3 1.76 -5.98 25.75
N ALA A 4 1.20 -6.39 24.61
CA ALA A 4 1.89 -6.32 23.35
C ALA A 4 2.15 -4.87 22.96
N VAL A 5 3.40 -4.56 22.64
CA VAL A 5 3.79 -3.24 22.17
C VAL A 5 3.10 -2.95 20.84
N LEU A 6 2.50 -1.77 20.73
CA LEU A 6 1.92 -1.31 19.47
C LEU A 6 3.04 -0.95 18.50
N THR A 7 3.22 -1.76 17.47
CA THR A 7 4.23 -1.54 16.44
C THR A 7 3.61 -0.94 15.18
N ARG A 8 4.46 -0.33 14.36
CA ARG A 8 4.05 0.17 13.04
C ARG A 8 3.43 -0.94 12.19
N ASP A 9 4.02 -2.13 12.21
CA ASP A 9 3.51 -3.28 11.42
C ASP A 9 2.14 -3.75 11.90
N ARG A 10 1.90 -3.77 13.21
CA ARG A 10 0.59 -4.13 13.76
C ARG A 10 -0.48 -3.13 13.34
N ILE A 11 -0.14 -1.85 13.31
CA ILE A 11 -1.05 -0.80 12.85
C ILE A 11 -1.34 -0.99 11.35
N LEU A 12 -0.32 -1.27 10.55
CA LEU A 12 -0.50 -1.50 9.11
C LEU A 12 -1.31 -2.75 8.81
N ASP A 13 -1.13 -3.82 9.58
CA ASP A 13 -1.95 -5.03 9.45
C ASP A 13 -3.43 -4.73 9.71
N ALA A 14 -3.71 -4.01 10.78
CA ALA A 14 -5.08 -3.61 11.11
C ALA A 14 -5.68 -2.65 10.08
N ALA A 15 -4.88 -1.72 9.59
CA ALA A 15 -5.31 -0.77 8.57
C ALA A 15 -5.63 -1.49 7.24
N GLU A 16 -4.82 -2.44 6.85
CA GLU A 16 -5.04 -3.25 5.65
C GLU A 16 -6.32 -4.08 5.75
N GLU A 17 -6.56 -4.69 6.91
CA GLU A 17 -7.78 -5.43 7.17
C GLU A 17 -9.01 -4.51 7.14
N THR A 18 -8.93 -3.35 7.76
CA THR A 18 -10.01 -2.36 7.77
C THR A 18 -10.31 -1.87 6.35
N LEU A 19 -9.26 -1.60 5.58
CA LEU A 19 -9.38 -1.16 4.19
C LEU A 19 -10.07 -2.22 3.33
N THR A 20 -9.70 -3.48 3.52
CA THR A 20 -10.28 -4.61 2.79
C THR A 20 -11.75 -4.82 3.13
N ARG A 21 -12.12 -4.69 4.41
CA ARG A 21 -13.48 -4.96 4.88
C ARG A 21 -14.45 -3.79 4.66
N PHE A 22 -13.98 -2.56 4.87
CA PHE A 22 -14.86 -1.38 4.96
C PHE A 22 -14.54 -0.29 3.94
N GLY A 23 -13.46 -0.42 3.20
CA GLY A 23 -13.06 0.56 2.20
C GLY A 23 -12.28 1.74 2.77
N PRO A 24 -11.79 2.64 1.87
CA PRO A 24 -10.88 3.73 2.28
C PRO A 24 -11.54 4.78 3.18
N ALA A 25 -12.81 5.06 3.02
CA ALA A 25 -13.52 6.06 3.84
C ALA A 25 -13.55 5.67 5.32
N LYS A 26 -13.55 4.37 5.62
CA LYS A 26 -13.60 3.81 6.97
C LYS A 26 -12.22 3.43 7.52
N THR A 27 -11.15 3.80 6.82
CA THR A 27 -9.78 3.50 7.24
C THR A 27 -9.10 4.78 7.72
N THR A 28 -9.60 5.30 8.83
CA THR A 28 -9.00 6.43 9.53
C THR A 28 -8.13 5.94 10.69
N VAL A 29 -7.32 6.83 11.27
CA VAL A 29 -6.52 6.51 12.46
C VAL A 29 -7.41 6.02 13.60
N VAL A 30 -8.56 6.66 13.79
CA VAL A 30 -9.54 6.29 14.84
C VAL A 30 -10.14 4.90 14.57
N ASP A 31 -10.49 4.61 13.33
CA ASP A 31 -11.05 3.31 12.94
C ASP A 31 -10.04 2.18 13.17
N VAL A 32 -8.78 2.40 12.84
CA VAL A 32 -7.71 1.42 13.05
C VAL A 32 -7.44 1.21 14.54
N ALA A 33 -7.42 2.28 15.32
CA ALA A 33 -7.28 2.18 16.78
C ALA A 33 -8.41 1.35 17.40
N ARG A 34 -9.64 1.56 16.92
CA ARG A 34 -10.79 0.79 17.36
C ARG A 34 -10.63 -0.69 17.02
N ALA A 35 -10.20 -1.01 15.82
CA ALA A 35 -9.95 -2.38 15.38
C ALA A 35 -8.87 -3.07 16.23
N LEU A 36 -7.87 -2.32 16.69
CA LEU A 36 -6.81 -2.82 17.57
C LEU A 36 -7.21 -2.88 19.04
N GLY A 37 -8.33 -2.27 19.41
CA GLY A 37 -8.75 -2.20 20.80
C GLY A 37 -7.88 -1.27 21.65
N VAL A 38 -7.30 -0.25 21.04
CA VAL A 38 -6.44 0.73 21.74
C VAL A 38 -6.98 2.14 21.56
N SER A 39 -6.52 3.09 22.39
CA SER A 39 -6.84 4.49 22.18
C SER A 39 -6.12 5.01 20.93
N HIS A 40 -6.63 6.08 20.32
CA HIS A 40 -6.06 6.58 19.09
C HIS A 40 -4.74 7.36 19.26
N GLY A 41 -4.44 7.82 20.48
CA GLY A 41 -3.18 8.51 20.76
C GLY A 41 -1.92 7.74 20.36
N PRO A 42 -1.75 6.50 20.79
CA PRO A 42 -0.61 5.67 20.37
C PRO A 42 -0.52 5.45 18.85
N VAL A 43 -1.66 5.35 18.16
CA VAL A 43 -1.67 5.21 16.70
C VAL A 43 -1.22 6.51 16.04
N TYR A 44 -1.65 7.66 16.56
CA TYR A 44 -1.23 8.97 16.05
C TYR A 44 0.28 9.24 16.19
N ARG A 45 0.95 8.58 17.13
CA ARG A 45 2.41 8.68 17.24
C ARG A 45 3.13 8.06 16.05
N HIS A 46 2.53 7.05 15.44
CA HIS A 46 3.09 6.37 14.27
C HIS A 46 2.63 7.02 12.97
N PHE A 47 1.35 7.42 12.90
CA PHE A 47 0.73 8.00 11.70
C PHE A 47 -0.10 9.20 12.11
N THR A 48 0.33 10.38 11.70
CA THR A 48 -0.27 11.65 12.13
C THR A 48 -1.53 12.02 11.36
N SER A 49 -1.78 11.37 10.22
CA SER A 49 -2.93 11.66 9.38
C SER A 49 -3.43 10.40 8.67
N LYS A 50 -4.67 10.47 8.21
CA LYS A 50 -5.28 9.45 7.35
C LYS A 50 -4.47 9.25 6.06
N ALA A 51 -3.98 10.32 5.47
CA ALA A 51 -3.19 10.27 4.24
C ALA A 51 -1.87 9.52 4.47
N GLU A 52 -1.20 9.80 5.58
CA GLU A 52 0.04 9.12 5.95
C GLU A 52 -0.18 7.62 6.17
N LEU A 53 -1.25 7.27 6.90
CA LEU A 53 -1.63 5.87 7.14
C LEU A 53 -1.93 5.13 5.83
N ARG A 54 -2.75 5.70 4.98
CA ARG A 54 -3.11 5.12 3.68
C ARG A 54 -1.90 4.96 2.76
N GLY A 55 -1.04 5.97 2.74
CA GLY A 55 0.20 5.94 1.97
C GLY A 55 1.09 4.78 2.39
N ALA A 56 1.28 4.59 3.70
CA ALA A 56 2.10 3.51 4.24
C ALA A 56 1.51 2.12 3.95
N VAL A 57 0.19 1.96 4.06
CA VAL A 57 -0.49 0.71 3.72
C VAL A 57 -0.30 0.38 2.23
N THR A 58 -0.50 1.37 1.37
CA THR A 58 -0.35 1.22 -0.07
C THR A 58 1.08 0.85 -0.45
N GLU A 59 2.05 1.54 0.13
CA GLU A 59 3.48 1.28 -0.10
C GLU A 59 3.84 -0.15 0.29
N ARG A 60 3.37 -0.63 1.44
CA ARG A 60 3.61 -2.01 1.89
C ARG A 60 2.96 -3.03 0.96
N TRP A 61 1.73 -2.76 0.52
CA TRP A 61 1.02 -3.62 -0.43
C TRP A 61 1.76 -3.70 -1.77
N LEU A 62 2.20 -2.56 -2.30
CA LEU A 62 2.98 -2.51 -3.53
C LEU A 62 4.29 -3.29 -3.42
N ALA A 63 4.99 -3.16 -2.31
CA ALA A 63 6.24 -3.87 -2.08
C ALA A 63 6.03 -5.39 -2.15
N ARG A 64 4.96 -5.90 -1.54
CA ARG A 64 4.64 -7.33 -1.58
C ARG A 64 4.24 -7.79 -2.98
N VAL A 65 3.38 -7.03 -3.65
CA VAL A 65 2.88 -7.38 -4.98
C VAL A 65 4.00 -7.34 -6.00
N ASN A 66 4.92 -6.42 -5.85
CA ASN A 66 6.02 -6.20 -6.79
C ASN A 66 7.31 -6.94 -6.42
N GLU A 67 7.31 -7.76 -5.37
CA GLU A 67 8.49 -8.54 -4.98
C GLU A 67 9.07 -9.37 -6.13
N PRO A 68 8.26 -10.08 -6.95
CA PRO A 68 8.81 -10.81 -8.10
C PRO A 68 9.54 -9.93 -9.10
N LEU A 69 9.10 -8.67 -9.25
CA LEU A 69 9.76 -7.69 -10.13
C LEU A 69 11.14 -7.32 -9.61
N ALA A 70 11.25 -7.09 -8.31
CA ALA A 70 12.54 -6.78 -7.67
C ALA A 70 13.53 -7.94 -7.83
N LYS A 71 13.07 -9.17 -7.75
CA LYS A 71 13.90 -10.36 -7.98
C LYS A 71 14.45 -10.40 -9.40
N ILE A 72 13.65 -10.07 -10.40
CA ILE A 72 14.10 -10.02 -11.80
C ILE A 72 15.18 -8.95 -11.99
N VAL A 73 15.03 -7.79 -11.38
CA VAL A 73 16.02 -6.71 -11.44
C VAL A 73 17.36 -7.16 -10.87
N ALA A 74 17.33 -7.96 -9.80
CA ALA A 74 18.54 -8.46 -9.14
C ALA A 74 19.20 -9.64 -9.88
N GLU A 75 18.53 -10.27 -10.83
CA GLU A 75 19.07 -11.41 -11.59
C GLU A 75 20.21 -10.98 -12.52
N LYS A 76 21.11 -11.95 -12.80
CA LYS A 76 22.16 -11.78 -13.79
C LYS A 76 21.65 -12.21 -15.17
N GLY A 77 22.26 -11.68 -16.22
CA GLY A 77 21.95 -12.04 -17.58
C GLY A 77 21.69 -10.84 -18.48
N PRO A 78 21.39 -11.08 -19.78
CA PRO A 78 21.18 -10.00 -20.75
C PRO A 78 20.03 -9.08 -20.35
N ALA A 79 20.27 -7.78 -20.37
CA ALA A 79 19.30 -6.76 -20.01
C ALA A 79 18.00 -6.81 -20.83
N PRO A 80 18.04 -7.02 -22.17
CA PRO A 80 16.80 -7.11 -22.95
C PRO A 80 15.87 -8.25 -22.52
N ALA A 81 16.43 -9.43 -22.22
CA ALA A 81 15.64 -10.58 -21.77
C ALA A 81 15.05 -10.33 -20.39
N ARG A 82 15.81 -9.71 -19.47
CA ARG A 82 15.31 -9.36 -18.14
C ARG A 82 14.20 -8.32 -18.22
N LEU A 83 14.35 -7.31 -19.07
CA LEU A 83 13.33 -6.27 -19.26
C LEU A 83 12.02 -6.89 -19.77
N ARG A 84 12.10 -7.80 -20.72
CA ARG A 84 10.93 -8.50 -21.24
C ARG A 84 10.21 -9.29 -20.15
N ARG A 85 10.96 -10.07 -19.36
CA ARG A 85 10.39 -10.82 -18.25
C ARG A 85 9.78 -9.91 -17.19
N TRP A 86 10.40 -8.77 -16.95
CA TRP A 86 9.88 -7.78 -16.00
C TRP A 86 8.49 -7.28 -16.44
N PHE A 87 8.34 -6.89 -17.70
CA PHE A 87 7.04 -6.43 -18.22
C PHE A 87 6.00 -7.55 -18.26
N ASP A 88 6.38 -8.73 -18.68
CA ASP A 88 5.46 -9.88 -18.71
C ASP A 88 4.98 -10.22 -17.29
N THR A 89 5.88 -10.19 -16.32
CA THR A 89 5.56 -10.43 -14.92
C THR A 89 4.66 -9.33 -14.35
N LEU A 90 4.93 -8.07 -14.67
CA LEU A 90 4.10 -6.95 -14.24
C LEU A 90 2.66 -7.10 -14.75
N ILE A 91 2.50 -7.41 -16.03
CA ILE A 91 1.19 -7.62 -16.63
C ILE A 91 0.46 -8.78 -15.96
N ALA A 92 1.16 -9.90 -15.74
CA ALA A 92 0.59 -11.07 -15.09
C ALA A 92 0.13 -10.76 -13.66
N ILE A 93 0.94 -10.03 -12.89
CA ILE A 93 0.59 -9.61 -11.52
C ILE A 93 -0.67 -8.75 -11.53
N LYS A 94 -0.74 -7.75 -12.39
CA LYS A 94 -1.89 -6.84 -12.49
C LYS A 94 -3.16 -7.59 -12.86
N ARG A 95 -3.09 -8.47 -13.85
CA ARG A 95 -4.24 -9.28 -14.27
C ARG A 95 -4.74 -10.19 -13.16
N ARG A 96 -3.84 -10.83 -12.44
CA ARG A 96 -4.18 -11.74 -11.34
C ARG A 96 -4.86 -10.98 -10.21
N LYS A 97 -4.31 -9.85 -9.79
CA LYS A 97 -4.89 -9.02 -8.71
C LYS A 97 -6.24 -8.45 -9.10
N ALA A 98 -6.39 -7.98 -10.32
CA ALA A 98 -7.66 -7.45 -10.80
C ALA A 98 -8.77 -8.51 -10.83
N ARG A 99 -8.43 -9.78 -11.08
CA ARG A 99 -9.38 -10.88 -11.09
C ARG A 99 -9.69 -11.43 -9.71
N ALA A 100 -8.67 -11.57 -8.86
CA ALA A 100 -8.81 -12.18 -7.54
C ALA A 100 -9.47 -11.23 -6.52
N GLU A 101 -9.13 -9.95 -6.58
CA GLU A 101 -9.56 -8.95 -5.60
C GLU A 101 -9.90 -7.63 -6.31
N PRO A 102 -10.94 -7.61 -7.16
CA PRO A 102 -11.22 -6.45 -8.01
C PRO A 102 -11.50 -5.16 -7.23
N GLU A 103 -12.23 -5.24 -6.12
CA GLU A 103 -12.56 -4.08 -5.31
C GLU A 103 -11.33 -3.52 -4.61
N LEU A 104 -10.51 -4.38 -4.01
CA LEU A 104 -9.28 -3.98 -3.35
C LEU A 104 -8.27 -3.42 -4.36
N PHE A 105 -8.15 -4.06 -5.51
CA PHE A 105 -7.30 -3.57 -6.60
C PHE A 105 -7.73 -2.17 -7.04
N ALA A 106 -9.02 -1.94 -7.25
CA ALA A 106 -9.57 -0.63 -7.61
C ALA A 106 -9.28 0.42 -6.52
N THR A 107 -9.39 0.04 -5.25
CA THR A 107 -9.11 0.92 -4.11
C THR A 107 -7.65 1.39 -4.13
N TYR A 108 -6.70 0.46 -4.29
CA TYR A 108 -5.29 0.82 -4.36
C TYR A 108 -4.95 1.65 -5.60
N GLN A 109 -5.57 1.35 -6.74
CA GLN A 109 -5.41 2.14 -7.95
C GLN A 109 -5.90 3.58 -7.76
N ALA A 110 -7.01 3.77 -7.06
CA ALA A 110 -7.54 5.10 -6.75
C ALA A 110 -6.58 5.89 -5.85
N ILE A 111 -6.03 5.25 -4.81
CA ILE A 111 -5.06 5.88 -3.90
C ILE A 111 -3.80 6.29 -4.67
N LEU A 112 -3.30 5.43 -5.55
CA LEU A 112 -2.13 5.70 -6.39
C LEU A 112 -2.39 6.83 -7.37
N ALA A 113 -3.59 6.93 -7.93
CA ALA A 113 -3.97 8.00 -8.84
C ALA A 113 -3.96 9.37 -8.13
N GLU A 114 -4.47 9.44 -6.91
CA GLU A 114 -4.42 10.65 -6.07
C GLU A 114 -2.97 11.06 -5.82
N SER A 115 -2.11 10.11 -5.50
CA SER A 115 -0.68 10.36 -5.26
C SER A 115 0.05 10.85 -6.50
N ARG A 116 -0.28 10.31 -7.67
CA ARG A 116 0.30 10.77 -8.95
C ARG A 116 -0.09 12.21 -9.24
N GLU A 117 -1.33 12.58 -8.97
CA GLU A 117 -1.81 13.93 -9.19
C GLU A 117 -1.03 14.94 -8.34
N VAL A 118 -0.82 14.64 -7.07
CA VAL A 118 -0.02 15.47 -6.16
C VAL A 118 1.42 15.60 -6.67
N ILE A 119 2.03 14.51 -7.10
CA ILE A 119 3.39 14.51 -7.65
C ILE A 119 3.46 15.35 -8.92
N ARG A 120 2.49 15.21 -9.81
CA ARG A 120 2.42 15.97 -11.06
C ARG A 120 2.29 17.45 -10.80
N GLU A 121 1.39 17.84 -9.91
CA GLU A 121 1.22 19.25 -9.51
C GLU A 121 2.52 19.84 -8.96
N HIS A 122 3.23 19.07 -8.13
CA HIS A 122 4.51 19.50 -7.58
C HIS A 122 5.57 19.68 -8.68
N VAL A 123 5.67 18.75 -9.62
CA VAL A 123 6.61 18.82 -10.74
C VAL A 123 6.27 20.03 -11.62
N ASP A 124 4.99 20.28 -11.90
CA ASP A 124 4.54 21.41 -12.71
C ASP A 124 4.91 22.75 -12.08
N MET A 125 4.90 22.83 -10.74
CA MET A 125 5.34 24.03 -10.02
C MET A 125 6.86 24.27 -10.14
N LEU A 126 7.66 23.22 -10.31
CA LEU A 126 9.11 23.34 -10.42
C LEU A 126 9.60 23.68 -11.83
N VAL A 127 8.74 23.56 -12.80
CA VAL A 127 9.03 23.84 -14.20
C VAL A 127 8.47 25.19 -14.62
#